data_4bf789d21c4fb184a2edca9f5bd9a7a8
#
_entry.id   4bf789d21c4fb184a2edca9f5bd9a7a8
#
_cell.length_a   1.000
_cell.length_b   1.000
_cell.length_c   1.000
_cell.angle_alpha   90.00
_cell.angle_beta   90.00
_cell.angle_gamma   90.00
#
_symmetry.space_group_name_H-M   'P 1'
#
loop_
_entity.id
_entity.type
_entity.pdbx_description
1 polymer ?
#
loop_
_entity_poly.entity_id
_entity_poly.type
_entity_poly.pdbx_seq_one_letter_code
_entity_poly.pdbx_strand_id
1 'polypeptide(L)'
;MKVSADVGSWLPRRSSHAADWRPADLLAAKGGRTVSVVIPARDEEHTVGDIVRTIRRDLVDGIPLVDEVLVVDSRSQDATARVAAEAGATVVAQDSVLPALPRMAGKGEALWKGLAATTGDFVVFVDGDLYDFTSDYVSGLLGPLLTDESVAYVKGFYHRPLTGAGGTDAEGGGRVTELVARPLLNMYWPELAGFVQPLAGEYAGRREVLEGIPFVVNYGVEVGHLIDILQAHGLDALAQVDLGKRTHRHQSTQALGRMSGQIMQTLFDRLGQYGRLITAQPPATLLAQFRRGESGHGVEREMVLTDVSCRQRPPLAEFLAESREIA
;
A
#
# COMPACT_ATOMS: atom_id res chain seq x y z
N MET A 1 1.26 -18.40 -25.80
CA MET A 1 0.65 -18.50 -24.47
C MET A 1 -0.20 -17.27 -24.31
N LYS A 2 -1.53 -17.40 -24.16
CA LYS A 2 -2.43 -16.23 -24.03
C LYS A 2 -2.50 -15.90 -22.54
N VAL A 3 -2.27 -14.63 -22.16
CA VAL A 3 -2.79 -14.04 -20.93
C VAL A 3 -4.25 -14.48 -20.83
N SER A 4 -4.78 -14.84 -19.65
CA SER A 4 -6.15 -15.34 -19.56
C SER A 4 -7.09 -14.36 -20.28
N ALA A 5 -8.11 -14.88 -20.95
CA ALA A 5 -9.06 -14.04 -21.69
C ALA A 5 -9.66 -12.97 -20.78
N ASP A 6 -9.80 -13.28 -19.49
CA ASP A 6 -10.32 -12.40 -18.46
C ASP A 6 -9.44 -11.18 -18.24
N VAL A 7 -8.10 -11.33 -18.15
CA VAL A 7 -7.17 -10.21 -18.02
C VAL A 7 -7.18 -9.33 -19.27
N GLY A 8 -7.25 -9.95 -20.46
CA GLY A 8 -7.32 -9.22 -21.73
C GLY A 8 -8.56 -8.33 -21.85
N SER A 9 -9.68 -8.75 -21.30
CA SER A 9 -10.93 -7.97 -21.24
C SER A 9 -10.97 -6.99 -20.07
N TRP A 10 -10.35 -7.34 -18.95
CA TRP A 10 -10.29 -6.53 -17.73
C TRP A 10 -9.42 -5.28 -17.93
N LEU A 11 -8.24 -5.43 -18.51
CA LEU A 11 -7.23 -4.38 -18.62
C LEU A 11 -7.78 -3.06 -19.21
N PRO A 12 -8.46 -3.05 -20.39
CA PRO A 12 -8.99 -1.81 -20.97
C PRO A 12 -10.20 -1.24 -20.21
N ARG A 13 -10.95 -2.05 -19.46
CA ARG A 13 -12.13 -1.62 -18.72
C ARG A 13 -11.81 -1.11 -17.31
N ARG A 14 -10.74 -1.63 -16.72
CA ARG A 14 -10.36 -1.41 -15.33
C ARG A 14 -9.05 -0.65 -15.16
N SER A 15 -8.50 -0.10 -16.24
CA SER A 15 -7.35 0.81 -16.21
C SER A 15 -7.76 2.18 -16.73
N SER A 16 -7.42 3.21 -16.00
CA SER A 16 -7.67 4.62 -16.36
C SER A 16 -6.45 5.48 -16.02
N HIS A 17 -6.52 6.75 -16.37
CA HIS A 17 -5.50 7.74 -16.05
C HIS A 17 -6.04 8.72 -15.00
N ALA A 18 -5.20 9.21 -14.08
CA ALA A 18 -5.64 10.17 -13.06
C ALA A 18 -6.28 11.42 -13.68
N ALA A 19 -5.79 11.88 -14.84
CA ALA A 19 -6.34 13.02 -15.58
C ALA A 19 -7.78 12.81 -16.08
N ASP A 20 -8.29 11.57 -16.12
CA ASP A 20 -9.67 11.28 -16.51
C ASP A 20 -10.68 11.68 -15.40
N TRP A 21 -10.19 11.91 -14.19
CA TRP A 21 -10.98 12.04 -12.97
C TRP A 21 -10.92 13.45 -12.36
N ARG A 22 -11.75 14.36 -12.85
CA ARG A 22 -11.79 15.74 -12.34
C ARG A 22 -12.48 15.80 -10.97
N PRO A 23 -11.86 16.42 -9.94
CA PRO A 23 -12.42 16.48 -8.58
C PRO A 23 -13.85 17.01 -8.50
N ALA A 24 -14.23 17.99 -9.36
CA ALA A 24 -15.58 18.55 -9.37
C ALA A 24 -16.63 17.52 -9.82
N ASP A 25 -16.32 16.67 -10.80
CA ASP A 25 -17.22 15.63 -11.27
C ASP A 25 -17.34 14.51 -10.22
N LEU A 26 -16.22 14.19 -9.56
CA LEU A 26 -16.19 13.21 -8.48
C LEU A 26 -16.95 13.67 -7.24
N LEU A 27 -16.96 14.96 -6.94
CA LEU A 27 -17.77 15.50 -5.83
C LEU A 27 -19.27 15.25 -6.09
N ALA A 28 -19.74 15.43 -7.31
CA ALA A 28 -21.11 15.10 -7.68
C ALA A 28 -21.40 13.59 -7.56
N ALA A 29 -20.48 12.75 -8.03
CA ALA A 29 -20.60 11.29 -7.93
C ALA A 29 -20.49 10.78 -6.46
N LYS A 30 -19.74 11.46 -5.59
CA LYS A 30 -19.60 11.14 -4.17
C LYS A 30 -20.95 11.15 -3.45
N GLY A 31 -21.81 12.11 -3.78
CA GLY A 31 -23.11 12.28 -3.11
C GLY A 31 -22.93 12.56 -1.62
N GLY A 32 -23.67 11.82 -0.77
CA GLY A 32 -23.56 11.93 0.70
C GLY A 32 -22.51 11.04 1.33
N ARG A 33 -21.70 10.31 0.54
CA ARG A 33 -20.64 9.41 1.05
C ARG A 33 -19.42 10.21 1.49
N THR A 34 -18.63 9.62 2.39
CA THR A 34 -17.47 10.25 3.02
C THR A 34 -16.15 9.60 2.59
N VAL A 35 -15.06 10.39 2.57
CA VAL A 35 -13.73 9.97 2.14
C VAL A 35 -12.70 10.31 3.20
N SER A 36 -11.94 9.32 3.65
CA SER A 36 -10.76 9.48 4.50
C SER A 36 -9.49 9.24 3.70
N VAL A 37 -8.49 10.11 3.88
CA VAL A 37 -7.13 9.89 3.39
C VAL A 37 -6.25 9.53 4.57
N VAL A 38 -5.57 8.39 4.49
CA VAL A 38 -4.65 7.87 5.52
C VAL A 38 -3.23 7.89 4.98
N ILE A 39 -2.33 8.55 5.71
CA ILE A 39 -0.92 8.69 5.37
C ILE A 39 -0.09 8.03 6.46
N PRO A 40 0.43 6.81 6.26
CA PRO A 40 1.42 6.23 7.16
C PRO A 40 2.74 6.98 7.01
N ALA A 41 3.32 7.46 8.10
CA ALA A 41 4.55 8.23 8.06
C ALA A 41 5.54 7.75 9.13
N ARG A 42 6.83 7.68 8.75
CA ARG A 42 7.93 7.42 9.66
C ARG A 42 9.19 8.12 9.17
N ASP A 43 9.63 9.12 9.93
CA ASP A 43 10.81 9.95 9.61
C ASP A 43 10.67 10.61 8.22
N GLU A 44 9.50 11.27 7.98
CA GLU A 44 9.11 11.91 6.71
C GLU A 44 8.84 13.42 6.88
N GLU A 45 9.55 14.10 7.78
CA GLU A 45 9.39 15.55 8.04
C GLU A 45 9.56 16.42 6.79
N HIS A 46 10.29 15.94 5.78
CA HIS A 46 10.57 16.69 4.55
C HIS A 46 9.45 16.63 3.49
N THR A 47 8.53 15.66 3.59
CA THR A 47 7.53 15.39 2.54
C THR A 47 6.09 15.45 3.05
N VAL A 48 5.81 14.93 4.25
CA VAL A 48 4.46 14.77 4.77
C VAL A 48 3.68 16.08 4.82
N GLY A 49 4.33 17.20 5.16
CA GLY A 49 3.69 18.52 5.22
C GLY A 49 3.17 19.01 3.87
N ASP A 50 3.94 18.81 2.79
CA ASP A 50 3.54 19.22 1.45
C ASP A 50 2.40 18.36 0.91
N ILE A 51 2.42 17.05 1.20
CA ILE A 51 1.34 16.12 0.87
C ILE A 51 0.04 16.57 1.53
N VAL A 52 0.06 16.80 2.85
CA VAL A 52 -1.12 17.24 3.60
C VAL A 52 -1.64 18.58 3.10
N ARG A 53 -0.76 19.58 2.92
CA ARG A 53 -1.15 20.92 2.42
C ARG A 53 -1.80 20.83 1.04
N THR A 54 -1.27 19.99 0.14
CA THR A 54 -1.82 19.80 -1.21
C THR A 54 -3.21 19.17 -1.15
N ILE A 55 -3.40 18.10 -0.37
CA ILE A 55 -4.72 17.47 -0.20
C ILE A 55 -5.72 18.47 0.39
N ARG A 56 -5.35 19.19 1.44
CA ARG A 56 -6.23 20.17 2.07
C ARG A 56 -6.62 21.30 1.13
N ARG A 57 -5.63 21.95 0.51
CA ARG A 57 -5.87 23.07 -0.40
C ARG A 57 -6.81 22.68 -1.53
N ASP A 58 -6.59 21.54 -2.18
CA ASP A 58 -7.28 21.17 -3.41
C ASP A 58 -8.57 20.37 -3.16
N LEU A 59 -8.56 19.46 -2.19
CA LEU A 59 -9.60 18.44 -2.03
C LEU A 59 -10.40 18.54 -0.70
N VAL A 60 -10.03 19.45 0.20
CA VAL A 60 -10.81 19.74 1.42
C VAL A 60 -11.36 21.17 1.31
N ASP A 61 -10.48 22.17 1.22
CA ASP A 61 -10.83 23.59 1.26
C ASP A 61 -11.28 24.11 -0.12
N GLY A 62 -10.71 23.57 -1.22
CA GLY A 62 -11.06 23.92 -2.60
C GLY A 62 -12.31 23.19 -3.08
N ILE A 63 -12.19 21.91 -3.42
CA ILE A 63 -13.31 21.04 -3.79
C ILE A 63 -13.46 20.01 -2.67
N PRO A 64 -14.55 20.02 -1.85
CA PRO A 64 -14.67 19.19 -0.66
C PRO A 64 -14.92 17.69 -0.99
N LEU A 65 -13.98 17.10 -1.72
CA LEU A 65 -13.99 15.70 -2.07
C LEU A 65 -13.54 14.80 -0.92
N VAL A 66 -12.57 15.28 -0.10
CA VAL A 66 -12.01 14.60 1.07
C VAL A 66 -12.59 15.21 2.34
N ASP A 67 -13.08 14.35 3.26
CA ASP A 67 -13.70 14.78 4.54
C ASP A 67 -12.70 14.69 5.69
N GLU A 68 -11.72 13.79 5.61
CA GLU A 68 -10.78 13.50 6.68
C GLU A 68 -9.38 13.24 6.15
N VAL A 69 -8.35 13.86 6.74
CA VAL A 69 -6.94 13.61 6.45
C VAL A 69 -6.25 13.19 7.74
N LEU A 70 -5.83 11.94 7.81
CA LEU A 70 -5.18 11.34 8.96
C LEU A 70 -3.73 10.97 8.63
N VAL A 71 -2.79 11.42 9.45
CA VAL A 71 -1.42 10.94 9.45
C VAL A 71 -1.21 9.99 10.62
N VAL A 72 -0.78 8.77 10.33
CA VAL A 72 -0.42 7.77 11.34
C VAL A 72 1.08 7.80 11.53
N ASP A 73 1.53 8.38 12.63
CA ASP A 73 2.94 8.45 12.99
C ASP A 73 3.44 7.10 13.53
N SER A 74 4.32 6.46 12.78
CA SER A 74 4.91 5.15 13.08
C SER A 74 6.21 5.26 13.91
N ARG A 75 6.16 5.98 15.04
CA ARG A 75 7.30 6.17 15.94
C ARG A 75 8.44 6.96 15.28
N SER A 76 8.13 8.05 14.60
CA SER A 76 9.12 8.98 14.05
C SER A 76 9.99 9.57 15.14
N GLN A 77 11.26 9.81 14.82
CA GLN A 77 12.23 10.44 15.70
C GLN A 77 12.57 11.89 15.29
N ASP A 78 12.06 12.29 14.13
CA ASP A 78 12.16 13.62 13.55
C ASP A 78 10.88 14.46 13.83
N ALA A 79 10.71 15.56 13.11
CA ALA A 79 9.56 16.44 13.28
C ALA A 79 8.30 16.02 12.50
N THR A 80 8.20 14.80 11.97
CA THR A 80 7.11 14.30 11.13
C THR A 80 5.73 14.63 11.70
N ALA A 81 5.45 14.23 12.95
CA ALA A 81 4.14 14.43 13.58
C ALA A 81 3.77 15.91 13.70
N ARG A 82 4.74 16.76 14.09
CA ARG A 82 4.54 18.21 14.22
C ARG A 82 4.26 18.85 12.87
N VAL A 83 5.07 18.53 11.84
CA VAL A 83 4.94 19.08 10.48
C VAL A 83 3.59 18.70 9.86
N ALA A 84 3.14 17.47 10.06
CA ALA A 84 1.84 17.00 9.58
C ALA A 84 0.67 17.75 10.27
N ALA A 85 0.73 17.95 11.59
CA ALA A 85 -0.27 18.68 12.34
C ALA A 85 -0.32 20.17 11.94
N GLU A 86 0.82 20.82 11.79
CA GLU A 86 0.95 22.22 11.31
C GLU A 86 0.40 22.38 9.87
N ALA A 87 0.48 21.32 9.05
CA ALA A 87 -0.11 21.30 7.71
C ALA A 87 -1.63 21.08 7.72
N GLY A 88 -2.22 20.76 8.86
CA GLY A 88 -3.67 20.63 9.06
C GLY A 88 -4.23 19.21 9.03
N ALA A 89 -3.39 18.18 9.15
CA ALA A 89 -3.86 16.81 9.34
C ALA A 89 -4.23 16.52 10.79
N THR A 90 -5.17 15.60 10.99
CA THR A 90 -5.27 14.87 12.26
C THR A 90 -4.07 13.93 12.36
N VAL A 91 -3.33 13.97 13.47
CA VAL A 91 -2.17 13.10 13.67
C VAL A 91 -2.41 12.17 14.85
N VAL A 92 -2.20 10.87 14.63
CA VAL A 92 -2.26 9.86 15.70
C VAL A 92 -0.96 9.10 15.78
N ALA A 93 -0.46 8.85 16.98
CA ALA A 93 0.61 7.90 17.16
C ALA A 93 0.07 6.48 16.90
N GLN A 94 0.75 5.69 16.08
CA GLN A 94 0.34 4.32 15.75
C GLN A 94 -0.03 3.49 16.99
N ASP A 95 0.75 3.61 18.06
CA ASP A 95 0.57 2.82 19.28
C ASP A 95 -0.58 3.33 20.18
N SER A 96 -1.13 4.53 19.93
CA SER A 96 -2.29 5.07 20.66
C SER A 96 -3.62 4.56 20.11
N VAL A 97 -3.64 4.07 18.87
CA VAL A 97 -4.84 3.48 18.26
C VAL A 97 -4.96 2.03 18.73
N LEU A 98 -6.08 1.68 19.37
CA LEU A 98 -6.33 0.36 19.95
C LEU A 98 -5.15 -0.11 20.85
N PRO A 99 -4.85 0.61 21.94
CA PRO A 99 -3.62 0.44 22.72
C PRO A 99 -3.54 -0.89 23.48
N ALA A 100 -4.67 -1.58 23.67
CA ALA A 100 -4.72 -2.90 24.30
C ALA A 100 -4.09 -4.01 23.44
N LEU A 101 -3.92 -3.77 22.12
CA LEU A 101 -3.32 -4.75 21.24
C LEU A 101 -1.79 -4.80 21.37
N PRO A 102 -1.17 -5.96 21.17
CA PRO A 102 0.29 -6.07 21.09
C PRO A 102 0.86 -5.12 20.03
N ARG A 103 1.95 -4.45 20.36
CA ARG A 103 2.63 -3.53 19.44
C ARG A 103 3.29 -4.31 18.31
N MET A 104 2.99 -3.91 17.08
CA MET A 104 3.67 -4.42 15.89
C MET A 104 4.36 -3.27 15.17
N ALA A 105 5.31 -3.58 14.32
CA ALA A 105 6.04 -2.61 13.51
C ALA A 105 5.84 -2.95 12.03
N GLY A 106 5.75 -1.92 11.18
CA GLY A 106 5.67 -2.07 9.75
C GLY A 106 4.59 -1.20 9.12
N LYS A 107 4.67 -1.04 7.81
CA LYS A 107 3.74 -0.19 7.05
C LYS A 107 2.28 -0.66 7.21
N GLY A 108 2.03 -1.96 7.05
CA GLY A 108 0.68 -2.50 7.15
C GLY A 108 0.05 -2.33 8.53
N GLU A 109 0.83 -2.31 9.61
CA GLU A 109 0.33 -1.97 10.94
C GLU A 109 -0.20 -0.53 10.99
N ALA A 110 0.55 0.43 10.44
CA ALA A 110 0.11 1.82 10.38
C ALA A 110 -1.16 2.00 9.53
N LEU A 111 -1.25 1.27 8.40
CA LEU A 111 -2.43 1.28 7.54
C LEU A 111 -3.67 0.71 8.25
N TRP A 112 -3.54 -0.43 8.93
CA TRP A 112 -4.64 -1.04 9.69
C TRP A 112 -5.11 -0.14 10.84
N LYS A 113 -4.16 0.47 11.56
CA LYS A 113 -4.46 1.45 12.62
C LYS A 113 -5.11 2.72 12.06
N GLY A 114 -4.68 3.17 10.88
CA GLY A 114 -5.30 4.28 10.16
C GLY A 114 -6.74 3.99 9.74
N LEU A 115 -7.00 2.78 9.24
CA LEU A 115 -8.37 2.33 8.94
C LEU A 115 -9.24 2.35 10.20
N ALA A 116 -8.73 1.87 11.33
CA ALA A 116 -9.44 1.86 12.61
C ALA A 116 -9.67 3.26 13.21
N ALA A 117 -8.83 4.24 12.86
CA ALA A 117 -8.90 5.61 13.38
C ALA A 117 -9.66 6.59 12.48
N THR A 118 -10.21 6.13 11.36
CA THR A 118 -10.97 6.92 10.38
C THR A 118 -12.39 6.41 10.22
N THR A 119 -13.26 7.20 9.59
CA THR A 119 -14.70 6.89 9.49
C THR A 119 -15.29 6.97 8.08
N GLY A 120 -14.52 7.43 7.07
CA GLY A 120 -15.02 7.60 5.71
C GLY A 120 -15.46 6.31 5.05
N ASP A 121 -16.49 6.35 4.21
CA ASP A 121 -17.00 5.22 3.43
C ASP A 121 -15.98 4.69 2.42
N PHE A 122 -15.11 5.59 1.95
CA PHE A 122 -13.94 5.27 1.13
C PHE A 122 -12.67 5.68 1.86
N VAL A 123 -11.67 4.81 1.78
CA VAL A 123 -10.36 5.08 2.39
C VAL A 123 -9.29 5.06 1.31
N VAL A 124 -8.55 6.16 1.23
CA VAL A 124 -7.41 6.33 0.32
C VAL A 124 -6.14 6.25 1.14
N PHE A 125 -5.21 5.40 0.75
CA PHE A 125 -3.89 5.30 1.36
C PHE A 125 -2.86 5.95 0.42
N VAL A 126 -2.03 6.83 0.99
CA VAL A 126 -0.98 7.56 0.28
C VAL A 126 0.31 7.46 1.09
N ASP A 127 1.41 7.09 0.45
CA ASP A 127 2.73 7.05 1.10
C ASP A 127 3.17 8.45 1.55
N GLY A 128 3.83 8.54 2.70
CA GLY A 128 4.31 9.80 3.27
C GLY A 128 5.62 10.34 2.67
N ASP A 129 6.29 9.58 1.79
CA ASP A 129 7.62 9.86 1.23
C ASP A 129 7.61 10.43 -0.21
N LEU A 130 6.48 10.98 -0.66
CA LEU A 130 6.29 11.47 -2.03
C LEU A 130 6.79 12.91 -2.17
N TYR A 131 7.75 13.15 -3.08
CA TYR A 131 8.29 14.49 -3.35
C TYR A 131 7.45 15.28 -4.36
N ASP A 132 6.92 14.63 -5.40
CA ASP A 132 6.19 15.26 -6.51
C ASP A 132 4.67 14.97 -6.39
N PHE A 133 4.14 15.02 -5.17
CA PHE A 133 2.74 14.70 -4.90
C PHE A 133 1.79 15.77 -5.48
N THR A 134 0.76 15.32 -6.17
CA THR A 134 -0.39 16.14 -6.61
C THR A 134 -1.69 15.56 -6.10
N SER A 135 -2.73 16.38 -6.02
CA SER A 135 -4.08 15.94 -5.62
C SER A 135 -4.67 14.88 -6.56
N ASP A 136 -4.13 14.75 -7.79
CA ASP A 136 -4.54 13.73 -8.76
C ASP A 136 -4.29 12.31 -8.27
N TYR A 137 -3.36 12.10 -7.34
CA TYR A 137 -3.18 10.80 -6.69
C TYR A 137 -4.45 10.36 -5.96
N VAL A 138 -5.09 11.27 -5.25
CA VAL A 138 -6.31 10.99 -4.49
C VAL A 138 -7.52 10.93 -5.40
N SER A 139 -7.74 11.93 -6.27
CA SER A 139 -8.88 11.95 -7.18
C SER A 139 -8.84 10.79 -8.18
N GLY A 140 -7.65 10.47 -8.71
CA GLY A 140 -7.46 9.33 -9.60
C GLY A 140 -7.90 8.01 -8.96
N LEU A 141 -7.45 7.73 -7.72
CA LEU A 141 -7.83 6.52 -7.00
C LEU A 141 -9.33 6.47 -6.64
N LEU A 142 -9.94 7.62 -6.36
CA LEU A 142 -11.38 7.72 -6.06
C LEU A 142 -12.25 7.58 -7.31
N GLY A 143 -11.74 7.93 -8.49
CA GLY A 143 -12.51 7.95 -9.73
C GLY A 143 -13.31 6.68 -9.98
N PRO A 144 -12.66 5.51 -10.17
CA PRO A 144 -13.38 4.26 -10.39
C PRO A 144 -14.30 3.86 -9.22
N LEU A 145 -13.90 4.12 -7.96
CA LEU A 145 -14.70 3.77 -6.78
C LEU A 145 -16.02 4.55 -6.69
N LEU A 146 -16.00 5.83 -7.07
CA LEU A 146 -17.15 6.70 -6.95
C LEU A 146 -18.13 6.56 -8.13
N THR A 147 -17.63 6.13 -9.30
CA THR A 147 -18.40 6.10 -10.56
C THR A 147 -18.87 4.70 -10.96
N ASP A 148 -18.28 3.64 -10.41
CA ASP A 148 -18.67 2.26 -10.68
C ASP A 148 -18.85 1.48 -9.37
N GLU A 149 -20.09 1.09 -9.07
CA GLU A 149 -20.42 0.38 -7.83
C GLU A 149 -19.79 -1.02 -7.75
N SER A 150 -19.47 -1.63 -8.89
CA SER A 150 -18.80 -2.93 -8.93
C SER A 150 -17.32 -2.86 -8.56
N VAL A 151 -16.70 -1.67 -8.59
CA VAL A 151 -15.31 -1.46 -8.16
C VAL A 151 -15.26 -1.31 -6.64
N ALA A 152 -14.49 -2.16 -6.00
CA ALA A 152 -14.31 -2.18 -4.55
C ALA A 152 -12.92 -1.70 -4.10
N TYR A 153 -11.92 -1.84 -4.98
CA TYR A 153 -10.53 -1.50 -4.69
C TYR A 153 -9.80 -1.00 -5.95
N VAL A 154 -9.04 0.06 -5.80
CA VAL A 154 -8.28 0.70 -6.89
C VAL A 154 -6.81 0.80 -6.50
N LYS A 155 -5.93 0.32 -7.37
CA LYS A 155 -4.48 0.36 -7.21
C LYS A 155 -3.87 1.44 -8.08
N GLY A 156 -3.00 2.28 -7.53
CA GLY A 156 -2.19 3.20 -8.30
C GLY A 156 -1.05 2.50 -9.03
N PHE A 157 -0.66 3.03 -10.17
CA PHE A 157 0.63 2.75 -10.80
C PHE A 157 1.20 4.03 -11.41
N TYR A 158 2.50 4.06 -11.63
CA TYR A 158 3.17 5.26 -12.10
C TYR A 158 4.51 4.90 -12.75
N HIS A 159 5.02 5.81 -13.57
CA HIS A 159 6.34 5.71 -14.14
C HIS A 159 7.42 5.97 -13.07
N ARG A 160 8.36 5.02 -12.91
CA ARG A 160 9.45 5.06 -11.92
C ARG A 160 10.82 5.05 -12.59
N PRO A 161 11.32 6.15 -13.12
CA PRO A 161 12.68 6.19 -13.65
C PRO A 161 13.69 5.98 -12.52
N LEU A 162 14.71 5.18 -12.79
CA LEU A 162 15.86 4.99 -11.90
C LEU A 162 16.99 5.92 -12.35
N THR A 163 17.28 6.96 -11.58
CA THR A 163 18.40 7.85 -11.87
C THR A 163 19.60 7.49 -11.01
N GLY A 164 20.74 7.22 -11.63
CA GLY A 164 22.00 6.86 -10.96
C GLY A 164 23.21 7.44 -11.67
N ALA A 165 24.42 7.15 -11.17
CA ALA A 165 25.69 7.66 -11.74
C ALA A 165 25.91 7.29 -13.23
N GLY A 166 25.20 6.29 -13.75
CA GLY A 166 25.24 5.85 -15.16
C GLY A 166 24.17 6.47 -16.06
N GLY A 167 23.36 7.40 -15.57
CA GLY A 167 22.23 7.98 -16.31
C GLY A 167 20.86 7.61 -15.72
N THR A 168 19.81 7.91 -16.48
CA THR A 168 18.41 7.56 -16.10
C THR A 168 17.98 6.34 -16.89
N ASP A 169 17.70 5.25 -16.17
CA ASP A 169 16.98 4.09 -16.71
C ASP A 169 15.48 4.33 -16.51
N ALA A 170 14.78 4.49 -17.60
CA ALA A 170 13.35 4.80 -17.59
C ALA A 170 12.50 3.70 -16.92
N GLU A 171 12.94 2.45 -16.97
CA GLU A 171 12.23 1.27 -16.45
C GLU A 171 12.96 0.62 -15.26
N GLY A 172 14.03 1.23 -14.74
CA GLY A 172 14.87 0.64 -13.69
C GLY A 172 14.23 0.57 -12.29
N GLY A 173 13.07 1.20 -12.09
CA GLY A 173 12.29 1.12 -10.86
C GLY A 173 11.51 -0.20 -10.74
N GLY A 174 11.02 -0.49 -9.51
CA GLY A 174 10.14 -1.66 -9.32
C GLY A 174 10.84 -3.02 -9.31
N ARG A 175 12.13 -3.09 -9.01
CA ARG A 175 12.93 -4.34 -9.02
C ARG A 175 12.27 -5.50 -8.25
N VAL A 176 11.67 -5.27 -7.09
CA VAL A 176 10.98 -6.31 -6.33
C VAL A 176 9.69 -6.73 -7.03
N THR A 177 9.00 -5.79 -7.67
CA THR A 177 7.84 -6.12 -8.51
C THR A 177 8.24 -7.08 -9.63
N GLU A 178 9.24 -6.73 -10.44
CA GLU A 178 9.60 -7.49 -11.62
C GLU A 178 10.31 -8.82 -11.31
N LEU A 179 11.11 -8.88 -10.25
CA LEU A 179 11.94 -10.05 -9.91
C LEU A 179 11.26 -11.01 -8.92
N VAL A 180 10.23 -10.58 -8.19
CA VAL A 180 9.59 -11.40 -7.16
C VAL A 180 8.07 -11.44 -7.32
N ALA A 181 7.37 -10.31 -7.19
CA ALA A 181 5.91 -10.32 -7.14
C ALA A 181 5.29 -10.73 -8.47
N ARG A 182 5.70 -10.13 -9.59
CA ARG A 182 5.15 -10.41 -10.91
C ARG A 182 5.31 -11.88 -11.33
N PRO A 183 6.50 -12.53 -11.23
CA PRO A 183 6.64 -13.94 -11.55
C PRO A 183 5.72 -14.83 -10.72
N LEU A 184 5.65 -14.62 -9.40
CA LEU A 184 4.82 -15.42 -8.51
C LEU A 184 3.31 -15.20 -8.75
N LEU A 185 2.88 -13.95 -8.96
CA LEU A 185 1.49 -13.65 -9.33
C LEU A 185 1.12 -14.31 -10.67
N ASN A 186 1.96 -14.19 -11.69
CA ASN A 186 1.70 -14.82 -12.98
C ASN A 186 1.61 -16.36 -12.90
N MET A 187 2.39 -17.00 -12.01
CA MET A 187 2.37 -18.44 -11.83
C MET A 187 1.15 -18.93 -11.05
N TYR A 188 0.73 -18.19 -10.01
CA TYR A 188 -0.25 -18.69 -9.04
C TYR A 188 -1.59 -17.93 -9.03
N TRP A 189 -1.59 -16.67 -9.46
CA TRP A 189 -2.79 -15.81 -9.62
C TRP A 189 -2.74 -15.11 -10.98
N PRO A 190 -2.82 -15.86 -12.10
CA PRO A 190 -2.71 -15.27 -13.44
C PRO A 190 -3.77 -14.20 -13.73
N GLU A 191 -4.86 -14.16 -12.95
CA GLU A 191 -5.88 -13.11 -12.99
C GLU A 191 -5.29 -11.74 -12.61
N LEU A 192 -4.29 -11.69 -11.74
CA LEU A 192 -3.61 -10.47 -11.31
C LEU A 192 -2.45 -10.05 -12.25
N ALA A 193 -2.20 -10.79 -13.33
CA ALA A 193 -1.12 -10.50 -14.27
C ALA A 193 -1.30 -9.14 -15.00
N GLY A 194 -2.53 -8.59 -15.01
CA GLY A 194 -2.85 -7.29 -15.61
C GLY A 194 -2.42 -6.09 -14.78
N PHE A 195 -2.05 -6.27 -13.51
CA PHE A 195 -1.60 -5.15 -12.67
C PHE A 195 -0.19 -4.69 -13.07
N VAL A 196 -0.08 -3.39 -13.41
CA VAL A 196 1.19 -2.77 -13.79
C VAL A 196 2.14 -2.71 -12.59
N GLN A 197 1.63 -2.29 -11.42
CA GLN A 197 2.43 -2.22 -10.18
C GLN A 197 1.68 -2.82 -8.99
N PRO A 198 1.66 -4.15 -8.84
CA PRO A 198 0.93 -4.81 -7.76
C PRO A 198 1.42 -4.44 -6.35
N LEU A 199 2.65 -3.92 -6.23
CA LEU A 199 3.26 -3.48 -4.97
C LEU A 199 3.21 -1.96 -4.76
N ALA A 200 2.44 -1.19 -5.56
CA ALA A 200 2.31 0.25 -5.33
C ALA A 200 1.69 0.54 -3.95
N GLY A 201 2.20 1.56 -3.27
CA GLY A 201 1.75 1.95 -1.94
C GLY A 201 0.48 2.80 -1.94
N GLU A 202 0.15 3.39 -3.07
CA GLU A 202 -1.04 4.22 -3.26
C GLU A 202 -2.19 3.37 -3.76
N TYR A 203 -3.27 3.33 -2.98
CA TYR A 203 -4.49 2.61 -3.31
C TYR A 203 -5.69 3.14 -2.53
N ALA A 204 -6.87 2.82 -2.99
CA ALA A 204 -8.10 3.16 -2.30
C ALA A 204 -9.07 1.98 -2.31
N GLY A 205 -9.98 1.95 -1.36
CA GLY A 205 -11.01 0.92 -1.30
C GLY A 205 -12.26 1.37 -0.57
N ARG A 206 -13.34 0.63 -0.78
CA ARG A 206 -14.53 0.73 0.04
C ARG A 206 -14.18 0.27 1.46
N ARG A 207 -14.60 1.01 2.47
CA ARG A 207 -14.31 0.69 3.88
C ARG A 207 -14.72 -0.73 4.22
N GLU A 208 -15.92 -1.14 3.88
CA GLU A 208 -16.46 -2.46 4.16
C GLU A 208 -15.59 -3.60 3.62
N VAL A 209 -14.98 -3.40 2.43
CA VAL A 209 -14.06 -4.37 1.81
C VAL A 209 -12.72 -4.38 2.52
N LEU A 210 -12.18 -3.20 2.86
CA LEU A 210 -10.92 -3.08 3.59
C LEU A 210 -11.03 -3.63 5.02
N GLU A 211 -12.15 -3.42 5.69
CA GLU A 211 -12.41 -3.97 7.03
C GLU A 211 -12.61 -5.48 7.02
N GLY A 212 -13.02 -6.06 5.88
CA GLY A 212 -13.26 -7.49 5.69
C GLY A 212 -12.01 -8.32 5.37
N ILE A 213 -10.84 -7.70 5.19
CA ILE A 213 -9.60 -8.40 4.83
C ILE A 213 -8.51 -8.23 5.88
N PRO A 214 -7.60 -9.21 6.06
CA PRO A 214 -6.48 -9.10 6.96
C PRO A 214 -5.39 -8.17 6.41
N PHE A 215 -4.66 -7.48 7.28
CA PHE A 215 -3.54 -6.61 6.93
C PHE A 215 -2.22 -7.24 7.35
N VAL A 216 -1.40 -7.63 6.40
CA VAL A 216 -0.02 -8.03 6.67
C VAL A 216 0.74 -6.80 7.20
N VAL A 217 1.40 -6.95 8.34
CA VAL A 217 1.98 -5.78 9.04
C VAL A 217 3.20 -5.17 8.35
N ASN A 218 3.88 -5.94 7.48
CA ASN A 218 5.09 -5.54 6.76
C ASN A 218 4.81 -5.20 5.28
N TYR A 219 5.81 -5.40 4.40
CA TYR A 219 5.77 -5.11 2.96
C TYR A 219 4.93 -6.10 2.12
N GLY A 220 4.21 -7.00 2.73
CA GLY A 220 3.29 -7.91 2.03
C GLY A 220 1.85 -7.38 1.93
N VAL A 221 1.54 -6.25 2.56
CA VAL A 221 0.16 -5.74 2.65
C VAL A 221 -0.47 -5.51 1.28
N GLU A 222 0.26 -4.88 0.35
CA GLU A 222 -0.25 -4.54 -0.97
C GLU A 222 -0.60 -5.78 -1.81
N VAL A 223 0.28 -6.77 -1.82
CA VAL A 223 0.02 -8.02 -2.57
C VAL A 223 -0.99 -8.90 -1.87
N GLY A 224 -1.00 -8.90 -0.54
CA GLY A 224 -2.02 -9.59 0.26
C GLY A 224 -3.42 -9.08 -0.06
N HIS A 225 -3.63 -7.77 -0.04
CA HIS A 225 -4.91 -7.15 -0.41
C HIS A 225 -5.39 -7.54 -1.81
N LEU A 226 -4.51 -7.49 -2.83
CA LEU A 226 -4.89 -7.89 -4.18
C LEU A 226 -5.39 -9.34 -4.24
N ILE A 227 -4.70 -10.25 -3.55
CA ILE A 227 -5.07 -11.66 -3.52
C ILE A 227 -6.36 -11.86 -2.74
N ASP A 228 -6.45 -11.30 -1.54
CA ASP A 228 -7.60 -11.49 -0.65
C ASP A 228 -8.89 -10.92 -1.27
N ILE A 229 -8.82 -9.73 -1.89
CA ILE A 229 -9.96 -9.12 -2.59
C ILE A 229 -10.32 -9.89 -3.86
N LEU A 230 -9.33 -10.35 -4.65
CA LEU A 230 -9.59 -11.23 -5.80
C LEU A 230 -10.37 -12.48 -5.38
N GLN A 231 -9.96 -13.12 -4.28
CA GLN A 231 -10.63 -14.34 -3.80
C GLN A 231 -12.04 -14.08 -3.26
N ALA A 232 -12.26 -12.95 -2.59
CA ALA A 232 -13.54 -12.62 -1.98
C ALA A 232 -14.53 -12.00 -2.98
N HIS A 233 -14.07 -11.17 -3.90
CA HIS A 233 -14.92 -10.31 -4.74
C HIS A 233 -14.70 -10.48 -6.25
N GLY A 234 -13.69 -11.25 -6.66
CA GLY A 234 -13.35 -11.44 -8.07
C GLY A 234 -12.57 -10.30 -8.71
N LEU A 235 -12.13 -10.52 -9.96
CA LEU A 235 -11.26 -9.60 -10.68
C LEU A 235 -11.96 -8.26 -11.03
N ASP A 236 -13.25 -8.28 -11.31
CA ASP A 236 -14.00 -7.08 -11.70
C ASP A 236 -14.18 -6.06 -10.55
N ALA A 237 -14.01 -6.50 -9.29
CA ALA A 237 -13.98 -5.61 -8.12
C ALA A 237 -12.67 -4.81 -8.01
N LEU A 238 -11.66 -5.15 -8.80
CA LEU A 238 -10.35 -4.54 -8.80
C LEU A 238 -10.18 -3.62 -10.02
N ALA A 239 -9.57 -2.45 -9.82
CA ALA A 239 -9.17 -1.53 -10.89
C ALA A 239 -7.77 -0.97 -10.63
N GLN A 240 -7.19 -0.30 -11.63
CA GLN A 240 -5.91 0.40 -11.49
C GLN A 240 -5.93 1.74 -12.22
N VAL A 241 -5.11 2.69 -11.73
CA VAL A 241 -5.04 4.05 -12.25
C VAL A 241 -3.59 4.46 -12.43
N ASP A 242 -3.26 4.99 -13.61
CA ASP A 242 -1.98 5.64 -13.88
C ASP A 242 -1.96 7.01 -13.18
N LEU A 243 -1.09 7.14 -12.18
CA LEU A 243 -0.89 8.34 -11.38
C LEU A 243 0.25 9.23 -11.93
N GLY A 244 0.76 8.92 -13.12
CA GLY A 244 1.80 9.68 -13.79
C GLY A 244 3.21 9.28 -13.37
N LYS A 245 4.00 10.21 -12.83
CA LYS A 245 5.40 9.99 -12.49
C LYS A 245 5.62 10.05 -10.98
N ARG A 246 6.41 9.12 -10.44
CA ARG A 246 6.84 9.12 -9.03
C ARG A 246 8.36 9.22 -8.90
N THR A 247 8.82 10.18 -8.12
CA THR A 247 10.21 10.28 -7.66
C THR A 247 10.29 9.80 -6.21
N HIS A 248 11.21 8.89 -5.92
CA HIS A 248 11.38 8.31 -4.59
C HIS A 248 12.86 8.02 -4.28
N ARG A 249 13.18 7.84 -2.99
CA ARG A 249 14.53 7.47 -2.56
C ARG A 249 14.87 6.03 -2.98
N HIS A 250 16.12 5.83 -3.41
CA HIS A 250 16.62 4.49 -3.73
C HIS A 250 16.91 3.69 -2.46
N GLN A 251 16.39 2.47 -2.43
CA GLN A 251 16.72 1.52 -1.38
C GLN A 251 17.91 0.64 -1.79
N SER A 252 18.73 0.25 -0.80
CA SER A 252 19.85 -0.68 -1.01
C SER A 252 19.35 -2.07 -1.42
N THR A 253 20.19 -2.83 -2.12
CA THR A 253 19.87 -4.22 -2.51
C THR A 253 19.54 -5.09 -1.28
N GLN A 254 20.20 -4.87 -0.15
CA GLN A 254 19.89 -5.60 1.09
C GLN A 254 18.49 -5.25 1.63
N ALA A 255 18.09 -3.97 1.58
CA ALA A 255 16.75 -3.55 1.98
C ALA A 255 15.68 -4.16 1.06
N LEU A 256 15.92 -4.13 -0.26
CA LEU A 256 15.04 -4.79 -1.23
C LEU A 256 14.97 -6.31 -1.03
N GLY A 257 16.09 -6.95 -0.64
CA GLY A 257 16.12 -8.39 -0.30
C GLY A 257 15.25 -8.73 0.91
N ARG A 258 15.27 -7.90 1.97
CA ARG A 258 14.36 -8.07 3.12
C ARG A 258 12.90 -7.88 2.72
N MET A 259 12.61 -6.84 1.95
CA MET A 259 11.27 -6.61 1.39
C MET A 259 10.80 -7.81 0.56
N SER A 260 11.66 -8.33 -0.32
CA SER A 260 11.38 -9.53 -1.12
C SER A 260 11.04 -10.74 -0.26
N GLY A 261 11.81 -10.97 0.81
CA GLY A 261 11.56 -12.07 1.74
C GLY A 261 10.18 -11.97 2.39
N GLN A 262 9.78 -10.78 2.84
CA GLN A 262 8.46 -10.55 3.45
C GLN A 262 7.32 -10.73 2.45
N ILE A 263 7.48 -10.25 1.22
CA ILE A 263 6.50 -10.44 0.15
C ILE A 263 6.36 -11.93 -0.21
N MET A 264 7.48 -12.65 -0.32
CA MET A 264 7.45 -14.09 -0.58
C MET A 264 6.74 -14.86 0.54
N GLN A 265 7.03 -14.56 1.80
CA GLN A 265 6.33 -15.17 2.94
C GLN A 265 4.82 -14.93 2.88
N THR A 266 4.40 -13.71 2.53
CA THR A 266 2.97 -13.39 2.34
C THR A 266 2.35 -14.22 1.20
N LEU A 267 3.04 -14.32 0.06
CA LEU A 267 2.56 -15.10 -1.07
C LEU A 267 2.46 -16.59 -0.73
N PHE A 268 3.45 -17.16 -0.02
CA PHE A 268 3.40 -18.55 0.42
C PHE A 268 2.29 -18.79 1.45
N ASP A 269 2.07 -17.86 2.38
CA ASP A 269 0.96 -17.91 3.32
C ASP A 269 -0.39 -17.98 2.59
N ARG A 270 -0.63 -17.09 1.61
CA ARG A 270 -1.85 -17.08 0.79
C ARG A 270 -1.99 -18.33 -0.09
N LEU A 271 -0.88 -18.87 -0.62
CA LEU A 271 -0.89 -20.13 -1.36
C LEU A 271 -1.41 -21.29 -0.50
N GLY A 272 -0.96 -21.35 0.76
CA GLY A 272 -1.46 -22.33 1.73
C GLY A 272 -2.91 -22.08 2.11
N GLN A 273 -3.25 -20.85 2.47
CA GLN A 273 -4.60 -20.44 2.89
C GLN A 273 -5.66 -20.76 1.82
N TYR A 274 -5.36 -20.50 0.55
CA TYR A 274 -6.29 -20.73 -0.56
C TYR A 274 -6.10 -22.10 -1.24
N GLY A 275 -5.35 -23.02 -0.64
CA GLY A 275 -5.20 -24.39 -1.12
C GLY A 275 -4.49 -24.54 -2.47
N ARG A 276 -3.76 -23.52 -2.91
CA ARG A 276 -3.04 -23.52 -4.20
C ARG A 276 -1.66 -24.21 -4.12
N LEU A 277 -1.12 -24.35 -2.91
CA LEU A 277 0.13 -25.07 -2.64
C LEU A 277 0.06 -25.75 -1.28
N ILE A 278 0.43 -27.02 -1.25
CA ILE A 278 0.62 -27.78 -0.01
C ILE A 278 2.10 -28.03 0.16
N THR A 279 2.68 -27.51 1.23
CA THR A 279 4.10 -27.73 1.56
C THR A 279 4.22 -28.75 2.69
N ALA A 280 5.20 -29.64 2.60
CA ALA A 280 5.49 -30.61 3.66
C ALA A 280 6.01 -29.92 4.95
N GLN A 281 6.64 -28.75 4.80
CA GLN A 281 7.11 -27.92 5.90
C GLN A 281 6.88 -26.44 5.53
N PRO A 282 6.56 -25.57 6.50
CA PRO A 282 6.45 -24.14 6.25
C PRO A 282 7.83 -23.56 5.85
N PRO A 283 7.84 -22.50 5.04
CA PRO A 283 9.07 -21.78 4.72
C PRO A 283 9.78 -21.26 5.97
N ALA A 284 11.12 -21.30 5.98
CA ALA A 284 11.91 -20.68 7.04
C ALA A 284 11.70 -19.15 7.05
N THR A 285 11.59 -18.56 8.23
CA THR A 285 11.30 -17.13 8.40
C THR A 285 12.54 -16.27 8.62
N LEU A 286 13.73 -16.87 8.75
CA LEU A 286 14.98 -16.14 8.91
C LEU A 286 15.70 -16.00 7.57
N LEU A 287 15.87 -14.75 7.13
CA LEU A 287 16.67 -14.39 5.98
C LEU A 287 18.09 -14.05 6.43
N ALA A 288 19.08 -14.81 5.94
CA ALA A 288 20.50 -14.51 6.12
C ALA A 288 21.01 -13.66 4.94
N GLN A 289 21.57 -12.50 5.23
CA GLN A 289 22.22 -11.61 4.25
C GLN A 289 23.64 -11.29 4.71
N PHE A 290 24.50 -10.97 3.75
CA PHE A 290 25.90 -10.65 4.03
C PHE A 290 26.19 -9.20 3.66
N ARG A 291 26.81 -8.46 4.57
CA ARG A 291 27.34 -7.12 4.32
C ARG A 291 28.86 -7.10 4.46
N ARG A 292 29.48 -6.13 3.83
CA ARG A 292 30.92 -5.92 3.93
C ARG A 292 31.22 -5.35 5.31
N GLY A 293 32.05 -6.04 6.10
CA GLY A 293 32.58 -5.53 7.36
C GLY A 293 33.72 -4.54 7.10
N GLU A 294 33.90 -3.58 8.02
CA GLU A 294 35.02 -2.68 8.05
C GLU A 294 36.11 -3.28 8.97
N SER A 295 36.93 -4.18 8.43
CA SER A 295 38.14 -4.62 9.15
C SER A 295 39.39 -4.20 8.38
N GLY A 296 40.42 -3.76 9.12
CA GLY A 296 41.68 -3.26 8.56
C GLY A 296 42.54 -4.30 7.84
N HIS A 297 42.14 -5.58 7.85
CA HIS A 297 42.88 -6.68 7.22
C HIS A 297 41.91 -7.64 6.50
N GLY A 298 41.64 -7.36 5.21
CA GLY A 298 40.84 -8.24 4.35
C GLY A 298 39.36 -7.93 4.27
N VAL A 299 38.64 -8.62 3.38
CA VAL A 299 37.18 -8.48 3.20
C VAL A 299 36.48 -9.43 4.15
N GLU A 300 36.19 -8.97 5.36
CA GLU A 300 35.26 -9.69 6.22
C GLU A 300 33.82 -9.49 5.75
N ARG A 301 33.04 -10.58 5.81
CA ARG A 301 31.62 -10.55 5.56
C ARG A 301 30.88 -10.85 6.85
N GLU A 302 30.09 -9.87 7.30
CA GLU A 302 29.20 -10.03 8.44
C GLU A 302 27.87 -10.62 7.97
N MET A 303 27.43 -11.70 8.61
CA MET A 303 26.11 -12.27 8.37
C MET A 303 25.08 -11.55 9.24
N VAL A 304 24.03 -11.02 8.60
CA VAL A 304 22.90 -10.36 9.26
C VAL A 304 21.67 -11.23 9.08
N LEU A 305 21.04 -11.63 10.18
CA LEU A 305 19.79 -12.37 10.19
C LEU A 305 18.62 -11.40 10.38
N THR A 306 17.58 -11.55 9.55
CA THR A 306 16.35 -10.75 9.62
C THR A 306 15.15 -11.69 9.65
N ASP A 307 14.23 -11.49 10.59
CA ASP A 307 12.92 -12.16 10.59
C ASP A 307 12.06 -11.53 9.48
N VAL A 308 11.65 -12.35 8.53
CA VAL A 308 10.78 -12.00 7.41
C VAL A 308 9.41 -12.69 7.50
N SER A 309 9.06 -13.20 8.67
CA SER A 309 7.78 -13.89 8.91
C SER A 309 6.58 -13.04 8.46
N CYS A 310 5.58 -13.71 7.90
CA CYS A 310 4.29 -13.11 7.62
C CYS A 310 3.50 -13.00 8.93
N ARG A 311 3.37 -11.78 9.46
CA ARG A 311 2.47 -11.46 10.57
C ARG A 311 1.38 -10.55 10.06
N GLN A 312 0.16 -10.70 10.56
CA GLN A 312 -0.98 -9.91 10.09
C GLN A 312 -1.91 -9.53 11.23
N ARG A 313 -2.63 -8.43 11.04
CA ARG A 313 -3.82 -8.08 11.81
C ARG A 313 -5.02 -8.80 11.20
N PRO A 314 -5.98 -9.25 12.02
CA PRO A 314 -7.23 -9.81 11.51
C PRO A 314 -8.03 -8.76 10.73
N PRO A 315 -9.03 -9.16 9.96
CA PRO A 315 -10.06 -8.26 9.44
C PRO A 315 -10.55 -7.34 10.57
N LEU A 316 -10.59 -6.03 10.31
CA LEU A 316 -10.98 -5.07 11.35
C LEU A 316 -12.43 -5.28 11.81
N ALA A 317 -13.31 -5.67 10.89
CA ALA A 317 -14.70 -5.97 11.20
C ALA A 317 -14.84 -7.11 12.21
N GLU A 318 -14.06 -8.19 12.07
CA GLU A 318 -14.03 -9.32 13.01
C GLU A 318 -13.52 -8.85 14.38
N PHE A 319 -12.41 -8.13 14.42
CA PHE A 319 -11.85 -7.60 15.67
C PHE A 319 -12.84 -6.69 16.42
N LEU A 320 -13.57 -5.81 15.72
CA LEU A 320 -14.54 -4.92 16.32
C LEU A 320 -15.79 -5.68 16.82
N ALA A 321 -16.20 -6.74 16.14
CA ALA A 321 -17.30 -7.59 16.58
C ALA A 321 -16.96 -8.33 17.89
N GLU A 322 -15.79 -9.00 17.93
CA GLU A 322 -15.29 -9.69 19.13
C GLU A 322 -15.13 -8.74 20.33
N SER A 323 -14.65 -7.52 20.09
CA SER A 323 -14.46 -6.52 21.14
C SER A 323 -15.79 -6.04 21.75
N ARG A 324 -16.90 -6.08 21.00
CA ARG A 324 -18.24 -5.73 21.48
C ARG A 324 -18.90 -6.84 22.28
N GLU A 325 -18.56 -8.10 22.01
CA GLU A 325 -19.07 -9.27 22.76
C GLU A 325 -18.43 -9.42 24.14
N ILE A 326 -17.22 -8.85 24.33
CA ILE A 326 -16.44 -8.95 25.57
C ILE A 326 -16.72 -7.75 26.50
N ALA A 327 -17.24 -6.65 26.00
CA ALA A 327 -17.54 -5.41 26.75
C ALA A 327 -18.95 -5.41 27.34
#